data_5c6f9f4dfde1b4e105c47c1a98c4bf11
#
_entry.id   5c6f9f4dfde1b4e105c47c1a98c4bf11
#
_cell.length_a   1.000
_cell.length_b   1.000
_cell.length_c   1.000
_cell.angle_alpha   90.00
_cell.angle_beta   90.00
_cell.angle_gamma   90.00
#
_symmetry.space_group_name_H-M   'P 1'
#
loop_
_entity.id
_entity.type
_entity.pdbx_description
1 polymer ?
#
loop_
_entity_poly.entity_id
_entity_poly.type
_entity_poly.pdbx_seq_one_letter_code
_entity_poly.pdbx_strand_id
1 'polypeptide(L)'
;MPDQKAIKPLRIFSQKEVLRSSGQMITDLKEGRIKYLKTPWDCVNDALNGGYMPQRVNGIAGPSGHGKTYFMQSLQKYILDSNENSRWLEFQFDMPRYMSGLRMLQKESGIPLPVMLSANEPIYDATVNKLRGISKALSNLPIDIVDEPGTLDQMDATILEYREMYPDEQIMVSIDHALLVLASAGDNEIETMVRLSRYMRRWVKDYKVTLFPLFQGNSE
;
A
#
# COMPACT_ATOMS: atom_id res chain seq x y z
N MET A 1 -31.39 14.17 27.03
CA MET A 1 -30.63 12.98 27.46
C MET A 1 -29.89 12.49 26.24
N PRO A 2 -28.56 12.31 26.24
CA PRO A 2 -27.86 11.78 25.11
C PRO A 2 -28.26 10.32 24.89
N ASP A 3 -28.62 9.98 23.65
CA ASP A 3 -28.95 8.62 23.21
C ASP A 3 -27.83 7.66 23.62
N GLN A 4 -28.11 6.80 24.57
CA GLN A 4 -27.24 5.65 24.86
C GLN A 4 -27.36 4.70 23.65
N LYS A 5 -26.46 4.86 22.67
CA LYS A 5 -26.27 3.85 21.62
C LYS A 5 -26.10 2.50 22.32
N ALA A 6 -27.07 1.62 22.15
CA ALA A 6 -27.04 0.27 22.72
C ALA A 6 -25.69 -0.40 22.34
N ILE A 7 -24.90 -0.77 23.33
CA ILE A 7 -23.61 -1.43 23.16
C ILE A 7 -23.92 -2.81 22.54
N LYS A 8 -23.52 -3.01 21.27
CA LYS A 8 -23.67 -4.28 20.58
C LYS A 8 -22.63 -5.28 21.13
N PRO A 9 -23.06 -6.47 21.61
CA PRO A 9 -22.13 -7.47 22.12
C PRO A 9 -21.19 -7.98 21.03
N LEU A 10 -19.98 -8.39 21.43
CA LEU A 10 -19.01 -9.01 20.53
C LEU A 10 -19.49 -10.40 20.10
N ARG A 11 -19.21 -10.75 18.85
CA ARG A 11 -19.53 -12.07 18.31
C ARG A 11 -18.61 -13.14 18.91
N ILE A 12 -19.21 -14.19 19.44
CA ILE A 12 -18.53 -15.36 19.99
C ILE A 12 -18.54 -16.47 18.92
N PHE A 13 -17.41 -17.10 18.73
CA PHE A 13 -17.27 -18.25 17.82
C PHE A 13 -16.98 -19.50 18.65
N SER A 14 -17.64 -20.59 18.31
CA SER A 14 -17.31 -21.90 18.87
C SER A 14 -15.98 -22.42 18.31
N GLN A 15 -15.31 -23.31 19.05
CA GLN A 15 -14.09 -23.96 18.58
C GLN A 15 -14.30 -24.67 17.23
N LYS A 16 -15.49 -25.25 17.03
CA LYS A 16 -15.87 -25.91 15.77
C LYS A 16 -15.88 -24.94 14.59
N GLU A 17 -16.42 -23.73 14.76
CA GLU A 17 -16.42 -22.68 13.73
C GLU A 17 -15.00 -22.20 13.42
N VAL A 18 -14.17 -22.03 14.46
CA VAL A 18 -12.76 -21.65 14.32
C VAL A 18 -11.99 -22.67 13.48
N LEU A 19 -12.09 -23.96 13.84
CA LEU A 19 -11.41 -25.05 13.11
C LEU A 19 -11.92 -25.20 11.68
N ARG A 20 -13.22 -25.02 11.45
CA ARG A 20 -13.80 -25.04 10.10
C ARG A 20 -13.22 -23.91 9.25
N SER A 21 -13.14 -22.69 9.77
CA SER A 21 -12.54 -21.54 9.07
C SER A 21 -11.05 -21.76 8.76
N SER A 22 -10.31 -22.36 9.70
CA SER A 22 -8.92 -22.72 9.49
C SER A 22 -8.72 -23.77 8.40
N GLY A 23 -9.56 -24.82 8.39
CA GLY A 23 -9.56 -25.84 7.35
C GLY A 23 -9.91 -25.26 5.97
N GLN A 24 -10.90 -24.36 5.92
CA GLN A 24 -11.24 -23.67 4.67
C GLN A 24 -10.07 -22.87 4.13
N MET A 25 -9.36 -22.13 4.99
CA MET A 25 -8.19 -21.34 4.59
C MET A 25 -7.08 -22.22 4.00
N ILE A 26 -6.79 -23.37 4.61
CA ILE A 26 -5.81 -24.33 4.09
C ILE A 26 -6.25 -24.84 2.70
N THR A 27 -7.52 -25.14 2.52
CA THR A 27 -8.07 -25.58 1.25
C THR A 27 -7.95 -24.48 0.20
N ASP A 28 -8.28 -23.24 0.54
CA ASP A 28 -8.21 -22.08 -0.36
C ASP A 28 -6.78 -21.80 -0.83
N LEU A 29 -5.78 -21.95 0.05
CA LEU A 29 -4.37 -21.89 -0.32
C LEU A 29 -3.96 -23.03 -1.26
N LYS A 30 -4.35 -24.27 -0.94
CA LYS A 30 -4.02 -25.45 -1.75
C LYS A 30 -4.64 -25.38 -3.16
N GLU A 31 -5.84 -24.86 -3.27
CA GLU A 31 -6.57 -24.75 -4.54
C GLU A 31 -6.26 -23.43 -5.28
N GLY A 32 -5.37 -22.62 -4.75
CA GLY A 32 -4.92 -21.36 -5.39
C GLY A 32 -5.98 -20.26 -5.40
N ARG A 33 -7.06 -20.38 -4.58
CA ARG A 33 -8.02 -19.29 -4.38
C ARG A 33 -7.42 -18.14 -3.59
N ILE A 34 -6.50 -18.44 -2.66
CA ILE A 34 -5.64 -17.45 -2.00
C ILE A 34 -4.24 -17.63 -2.57
N LYS A 35 -3.72 -16.57 -3.20
CA LYS A 35 -2.37 -16.54 -3.76
C LYS A 35 -1.50 -15.58 -2.96
N TYR A 36 -0.29 -16.00 -2.61
CA TYR A 36 0.71 -15.10 -2.05
C TYR A 36 1.14 -14.06 -3.08
N LEU A 37 1.35 -12.84 -2.63
CA LEU A 37 1.87 -11.75 -3.44
C LEU A 37 3.40 -11.90 -3.52
N LYS A 38 3.87 -12.46 -4.62
CA LYS A 38 5.31 -12.63 -4.85
C LYS A 38 6.00 -11.29 -5.05
N THR A 39 7.25 -11.24 -4.67
CA THR A 39 8.15 -10.10 -4.92
C THR A 39 9.10 -10.43 -6.07
N PRO A 40 9.74 -9.43 -6.69
CA PRO A 40 10.77 -9.69 -7.71
C PRO A 40 12.07 -10.28 -7.15
N TRP A 41 12.15 -10.52 -5.84
CA TRP A 41 13.34 -11.00 -5.15
C TRP A 41 13.09 -12.37 -4.51
N ASP A 42 13.76 -13.41 -5.03
CA ASP A 42 13.57 -14.77 -4.54
C ASP A 42 13.93 -14.89 -3.05
N CYS A 43 15.01 -14.24 -2.60
CA CYS A 43 15.41 -14.25 -1.19
C CYS A 43 14.32 -13.69 -0.25
N VAL A 44 13.52 -12.71 -0.71
CA VAL A 44 12.39 -12.18 0.05
C VAL A 44 11.23 -13.18 0.03
N ASN A 45 10.96 -13.78 -1.13
CA ASN A 45 9.91 -14.78 -1.26
C ASN A 45 10.21 -16.01 -0.39
N ASP A 46 11.44 -16.46 -0.36
CA ASP A 46 11.88 -17.59 0.49
C ASP A 46 11.73 -17.25 1.98
N ALA A 47 12.19 -16.07 2.39
CA ALA A 47 12.05 -15.60 3.77
C ALA A 47 10.58 -15.45 4.22
N LEU A 48 9.69 -15.14 3.28
CA LEU A 48 8.24 -15.00 3.52
C LEU A 48 7.45 -16.30 3.22
N ASN A 49 8.14 -17.41 2.98
CA ASN A 49 7.52 -18.70 2.65
C ASN A 49 6.56 -18.64 1.44
N GLY A 50 6.98 -17.94 0.39
CA GLY A 50 6.25 -17.84 -0.88
C GLY A 50 5.81 -16.44 -1.28
N GLY A 51 6.08 -15.42 -0.46
CA GLY A 51 5.70 -14.02 -0.68
C GLY A 51 4.81 -13.44 0.41
N TYR A 52 4.28 -12.25 0.20
CA TYR A 52 3.38 -11.61 1.15
C TYR A 52 2.00 -12.27 1.15
N MET A 53 1.52 -12.65 2.32
CA MET A 53 0.19 -13.18 2.49
C MET A 53 -0.84 -12.03 2.35
N PRO A 54 -1.89 -12.19 1.54
CA PRO A 54 -2.94 -11.19 1.41
C PRO A 54 -3.67 -10.93 2.75
N GLN A 55 -4.30 -9.77 2.84
CA GLN A 55 -5.06 -9.35 4.03
C GLN A 55 -4.21 -9.39 5.30
N ARG A 56 -3.00 -8.83 5.22
CA ARG A 56 -2.06 -8.64 6.34
C ARG A 56 -1.49 -7.22 6.33
N VAL A 57 -0.94 -6.84 7.46
CA VAL A 57 -0.12 -5.63 7.58
C VAL A 57 1.34 -6.04 7.40
N ASN A 58 1.99 -5.51 6.37
CA ASN A 58 3.37 -5.79 5.99
C ASN A 58 4.17 -4.49 6.13
N GLY A 59 4.71 -4.23 7.32
CA GLY A 59 5.48 -3.02 7.60
C GLY A 59 6.84 -3.02 6.90
N ILE A 60 7.20 -1.90 6.29
CA ILE A 60 8.51 -1.65 5.69
C ILE A 60 9.18 -0.54 6.48
N ALA A 61 10.27 -0.85 7.16
CA ALA A 61 10.98 0.09 8.00
C ALA A 61 12.43 0.28 7.54
N GLY A 62 12.93 1.49 7.71
CA GLY A 62 14.32 1.81 7.42
C GLY A 62 14.60 3.31 7.53
N PRO A 63 15.88 3.73 7.62
CA PRO A 63 16.26 5.13 7.70
C PRO A 63 15.83 5.93 6.46
N SER A 64 15.83 7.27 6.57
CA SER A 64 15.59 8.15 5.41
C SER A 64 16.64 7.91 4.33
N GLY A 65 16.25 8.03 3.06
CA GLY A 65 17.18 7.88 1.92
C GLY A 65 17.58 6.44 1.58
N HIS A 66 17.16 5.43 2.35
CA HIS A 66 17.52 4.01 2.10
C HIS A 66 16.60 3.30 1.11
N GLY A 67 15.88 4.03 0.28
CA GLY A 67 15.17 3.48 -0.87
C GLY A 67 13.83 2.79 -0.57
N LYS A 68 13.20 3.06 0.58
CA LYS A 68 11.88 2.47 0.93
C LYS A 68 10.83 2.69 -0.16
N THR A 69 10.66 3.92 -0.63
CA THR A 69 9.71 4.27 -1.71
C THR A 69 10.07 3.54 -3.01
N TYR A 70 11.37 3.44 -3.32
CA TYR A 70 11.85 2.72 -4.51
C TYR A 70 11.56 1.21 -4.44
N PHE A 71 11.76 0.62 -3.27
CA PHE A 71 11.40 -0.76 -2.98
C PHE A 71 9.88 -0.96 -3.16
N MET A 72 9.07 -0.05 -2.61
CA MET A 72 7.61 -0.10 -2.72
C MET A 72 7.16 -0.01 -4.17
N GLN A 73 7.66 0.94 -4.96
CA GLN A 73 7.32 1.07 -6.38
C GLN A 73 7.73 -0.16 -7.21
N SER A 74 8.82 -0.85 -6.82
CA SER A 74 9.22 -2.10 -7.45
C SER A 74 8.25 -3.23 -7.13
N LEU A 75 7.81 -3.28 -5.87
CA LEU A 75 6.84 -4.26 -5.40
C LEU A 75 5.47 -4.05 -6.04
N GLN A 76 4.98 -2.80 -6.08
CA GLN A 76 3.72 -2.42 -6.72
C GLN A 76 3.66 -2.94 -8.17
N LYS A 77 4.62 -2.52 -8.97
CA LYS A 77 4.66 -2.92 -10.38
C LYS A 77 4.69 -4.43 -10.54
N TYR A 78 5.56 -5.13 -9.83
CA TYR A 78 5.70 -6.58 -9.96
C TYR A 78 4.43 -7.33 -9.53
N ILE A 79 3.81 -6.92 -8.42
CA ILE A 79 2.57 -7.54 -7.95
C ILE A 79 1.44 -7.30 -8.96
N LEU A 80 1.28 -6.09 -9.47
CA LEU A 80 0.21 -5.75 -10.40
C LEU A 80 0.40 -6.42 -11.77
N ASP A 81 1.64 -6.53 -12.25
CA ASP A 81 1.95 -7.26 -13.49
C ASP A 81 1.69 -8.78 -13.36
N SER A 82 1.78 -9.33 -12.13
CA SER A 82 1.68 -10.77 -11.87
C SER A 82 0.31 -11.23 -11.39
N ASN A 83 -0.59 -10.31 -11.03
CA ASN A 83 -1.90 -10.62 -10.47
C ASN A 83 -2.99 -9.83 -11.18
N GLU A 84 -3.71 -10.49 -12.05
CA GLU A 84 -4.96 -9.97 -12.60
C GLU A 84 -5.96 -9.69 -11.47
N ASN A 85 -6.89 -8.77 -11.67
CA ASN A 85 -7.89 -8.36 -10.68
C ASN A 85 -7.29 -7.83 -9.37
N SER A 86 -6.18 -7.13 -9.46
CA SER A 86 -5.54 -6.46 -8.32
C SER A 86 -5.38 -4.97 -8.58
N ARG A 87 -5.42 -4.18 -7.51
CA ARG A 87 -5.39 -2.73 -7.55
C ARG A 87 -4.60 -2.18 -6.37
N TRP A 88 -3.98 -1.02 -6.56
CA TRP A 88 -3.18 -0.37 -5.53
C TRP A 88 -3.69 1.03 -5.23
N LEU A 89 -3.95 1.30 -3.96
CA LEU A 89 -4.21 2.64 -3.43
C LEU A 89 -2.98 3.09 -2.63
N GLU A 90 -2.34 4.17 -3.05
CA GLU A 90 -1.18 4.75 -2.41
C GLU A 90 -1.52 6.05 -1.70
N PHE A 91 -1.32 6.11 -0.38
CA PHE A 91 -1.29 7.35 0.38
C PHE A 91 0.15 7.86 0.40
N GLN A 92 0.40 8.93 -0.34
CA GLN A 92 1.72 9.53 -0.52
C GLN A 92 1.75 10.90 0.14
N PHE A 93 2.20 10.95 1.39
CA PHE A 93 2.19 12.18 2.19
C PHE A 93 3.51 12.93 2.21
N ASP A 94 4.60 12.26 1.82
CA ASP A 94 5.97 12.82 1.88
C ASP A 94 6.32 13.65 0.65
N MET A 95 5.65 13.43 -0.47
CA MET A 95 5.97 14.12 -1.72
C MET A 95 4.73 14.32 -2.60
N PRO A 96 4.73 15.36 -3.48
CA PRO A 96 3.67 15.56 -4.45
C PRO A 96 3.58 14.39 -5.44
N ARG A 97 2.38 14.07 -5.90
CA ARG A 97 2.11 12.95 -6.84
C ARG A 97 2.97 12.96 -8.10
N TYR A 98 3.34 14.15 -8.63
CA TYR A 98 4.20 14.20 -9.82
C TYR A 98 5.61 13.68 -9.56
N MET A 99 6.12 13.82 -8.32
CA MET A 99 7.42 13.27 -7.93
C MET A 99 7.39 11.74 -7.86
N SER A 100 6.29 11.14 -7.41
CA SER A 100 6.09 9.68 -7.46
C SER A 100 6.15 9.19 -8.91
N GLY A 101 5.44 9.87 -9.82
CA GLY A 101 5.48 9.57 -11.26
C GLY A 101 6.88 9.71 -11.87
N LEU A 102 7.62 10.78 -11.53
CA LEU A 102 9.00 10.97 -12.00
C LEU A 102 9.95 9.87 -11.50
N ARG A 103 9.80 9.41 -10.25
CA ARG A 103 10.57 8.28 -9.71
C ARG A 103 10.26 6.98 -10.44
N MET A 104 8.99 6.72 -10.76
CA MET A 104 8.61 5.57 -11.60
C MET A 104 9.24 5.66 -12.98
N LEU A 105 9.19 6.83 -13.62
CA LEU A 105 9.84 7.06 -14.92
C LEU A 105 11.36 6.87 -14.85
N GLN A 106 12.01 7.40 -13.81
CA GLN A 106 13.44 7.17 -13.58
C GLN A 106 13.78 5.70 -13.49
N LYS A 107 13.01 4.96 -12.71
CA LYS A 107 13.22 3.54 -12.49
C LYS A 107 13.11 2.74 -13.78
N GLU A 108 12.06 2.96 -14.55
CA GLU A 108 11.78 2.19 -15.77
C GLU A 108 12.64 2.62 -16.97
N SER A 109 13.03 3.92 -17.01
CA SER A 109 13.86 4.44 -18.11
C SER A 109 15.35 4.28 -17.87
N GLY A 110 15.79 4.22 -16.61
CA GLY A 110 17.19 4.35 -16.21
C GLY A 110 17.75 5.78 -16.34
N ILE A 111 16.90 6.77 -16.65
CA ILE A 111 17.31 8.17 -16.81
C ILE A 111 17.25 8.85 -15.46
N PRO A 112 18.36 9.43 -14.95
CA PRO A 112 18.38 10.10 -13.64
C PRO A 112 17.45 11.31 -13.58
N LEU A 113 16.81 11.54 -12.41
CA LEU A 113 15.95 12.71 -12.18
C LEU A 113 16.65 14.05 -12.51
N PRO A 114 17.93 14.29 -12.15
CA PRO A 114 18.61 15.54 -12.53
C PRO A 114 18.65 15.78 -14.04
N VAL A 115 18.71 14.71 -14.84
CA VAL A 115 18.66 14.82 -16.32
C VAL A 115 17.26 15.17 -16.78
N MET A 116 16.23 14.55 -16.18
CA MET A 116 14.82 14.85 -16.52
C MET A 116 14.39 16.28 -16.11
N LEU A 117 15.00 16.83 -15.06
CA LEU A 117 14.62 18.11 -14.47
C LEU A 117 15.68 19.20 -14.72
N SER A 118 16.64 18.95 -15.64
CA SER A 118 17.70 19.92 -15.94
C SER A 118 17.09 21.21 -16.52
N ALA A 119 17.43 22.33 -15.89
CA ALA A 119 17.11 23.66 -16.41
C ALA A 119 18.17 24.17 -17.39
N ASN A 120 19.40 23.60 -17.36
CA ASN A 120 20.56 24.07 -18.10
C ASN A 120 20.75 23.35 -19.44
N GLU A 121 20.26 22.14 -19.56
CA GLU A 121 20.40 21.35 -20.77
C GLU A 121 19.02 20.87 -21.26
N PRO A 122 18.65 21.15 -22.51
CA PRO A 122 17.39 20.65 -23.06
C PRO A 122 17.41 19.12 -23.13
N ILE A 123 16.31 18.51 -22.77
CA ILE A 123 16.14 17.07 -22.94
C ILE A 123 16.00 16.77 -24.43
N TYR A 124 16.83 15.88 -24.95
CA TYR A 124 16.76 15.47 -26.36
C TYR A 124 15.43 14.82 -26.71
N ASP A 125 14.91 15.06 -27.92
CA ASP A 125 13.62 14.52 -28.39
C ASP A 125 13.55 13.00 -28.28
N ALA A 126 14.65 12.30 -28.53
CA ALA A 126 14.71 10.84 -28.35
C ALA A 126 14.46 10.41 -26.91
N THR A 127 14.98 11.15 -25.93
CA THR A 127 14.75 10.91 -24.51
C THR A 127 13.30 11.19 -24.14
N VAL A 128 12.74 12.31 -24.61
CA VAL A 128 11.33 12.65 -24.41
C VAL A 128 10.40 11.56 -24.99
N ASN A 129 10.69 11.08 -26.19
CA ASN A 129 9.90 10.01 -26.82
C ASN A 129 10.01 8.69 -26.06
N LYS A 130 11.20 8.34 -25.56
CA LYS A 130 11.37 7.18 -24.68
C LYS A 130 10.52 7.30 -23.41
N LEU A 131 10.58 8.46 -22.73
CA LEU A 131 9.79 8.71 -21.51
C LEU A 131 8.29 8.67 -21.76
N ARG A 132 7.82 9.22 -22.90
CA ARG A 132 6.40 9.13 -23.30
C ARG A 132 5.94 7.68 -23.50
N GLY A 133 6.76 6.86 -24.16
CA GLY A 133 6.45 5.44 -24.33
C GLY A 133 6.31 4.70 -23.00
N ILE A 134 7.26 4.93 -22.07
CA ILE A 134 7.23 4.35 -20.72
C ILE A 134 6.02 4.88 -19.93
N SER A 135 5.76 6.19 -19.97
CA SER A 135 4.62 6.80 -19.30
C SER A 135 3.30 6.18 -19.75
N LYS A 136 3.14 5.94 -21.07
CA LYS A 136 1.95 5.27 -21.62
C LYS A 136 1.81 3.84 -21.10
N ALA A 137 2.89 3.10 -20.94
CA ALA A 137 2.86 1.75 -20.36
C ALA A 137 2.49 1.79 -18.88
N LEU A 138 3.11 2.70 -18.11
CA LEU A 138 2.84 2.85 -16.68
C LEU A 138 1.42 3.35 -16.37
N SER A 139 0.83 4.15 -17.26
CA SER A 139 -0.54 4.68 -17.07
C SER A 139 -1.64 3.60 -17.11
N ASN A 140 -1.30 2.40 -17.57
CA ASN A 140 -2.21 1.26 -17.54
C ASN A 140 -2.18 0.47 -16.23
N LEU A 141 -1.23 0.75 -15.34
CA LEU A 141 -1.19 0.11 -14.03
C LEU A 141 -2.35 0.62 -13.17
N PRO A 142 -3.10 -0.28 -12.52
CA PRO A 142 -4.22 0.09 -11.64
C PRO A 142 -3.71 0.61 -10.29
N ILE A 143 -3.06 1.77 -10.32
CA ILE A 143 -2.54 2.48 -9.14
C ILE A 143 -3.24 3.82 -9.05
N ASP A 144 -3.88 4.07 -7.90
CA ASP A 144 -4.49 5.35 -7.56
C ASP A 144 -3.74 5.98 -6.38
N ILE A 145 -3.51 7.29 -6.44
CA ILE A 145 -2.66 8.02 -5.49
C ILE A 145 -3.45 9.12 -4.80
N VAL A 146 -3.34 9.15 -3.47
CA VAL A 146 -3.81 10.26 -2.62
C VAL A 146 -2.56 10.98 -2.12
N ASP A 147 -2.34 12.24 -2.53
CA ASP A 147 -1.18 13.05 -2.13
C ASP A 147 -1.56 14.20 -1.18
N GLU A 148 -2.78 14.17 -0.65
CA GLU A 148 -3.23 15.12 0.35
C GLU A 148 -3.08 14.51 1.76
N PRO A 149 -2.40 15.19 2.69
CA PRO A 149 -2.34 14.74 4.07
C PRO A 149 -3.74 14.64 4.69
N GLY A 150 -4.03 13.55 5.35
CA GLY A 150 -5.35 13.29 5.91
C GLY A 150 -5.31 12.69 7.31
N THR A 151 -6.43 12.80 8.01
CA THR A 151 -6.66 12.12 9.29
C THR A 151 -6.98 10.65 9.06
N LEU A 152 -6.87 9.86 10.13
CA LEU A 152 -7.24 8.43 10.09
C LEU A 152 -8.69 8.21 9.67
N ASP A 153 -9.61 9.10 10.06
CA ASP A 153 -11.02 8.99 9.69
C ASP A 153 -11.23 9.27 8.19
N GLN A 154 -10.48 10.20 7.61
CA GLN A 154 -10.49 10.46 6.16
C GLN A 154 -9.89 9.28 5.39
N MET A 155 -8.77 8.73 5.85
CA MET A 155 -8.19 7.51 5.25
C MET A 155 -9.14 6.32 5.33
N ASP A 156 -9.83 6.14 6.47
CA ASP A 156 -10.82 5.07 6.66
C ASP A 156 -11.98 5.19 5.66
N ALA A 157 -12.52 6.39 5.51
CA ALA A 157 -13.58 6.66 4.54
C ALA A 157 -13.11 6.40 3.09
N THR A 158 -11.89 6.87 2.75
CA THR A 158 -11.31 6.67 1.41
C THR A 158 -11.08 5.18 1.10
N ILE A 159 -10.53 4.42 2.04
CA ILE A 159 -10.30 2.98 1.84
C ILE A 159 -11.63 2.22 1.73
N LEU A 160 -12.64 2.60 2.51
CA LEU A 160 -13.97 1.99 2.43
C LEU A 160 -14.62 2.26 1.07
N GLU A 161 -14.65 3.53 0.64
CA GLU A 161 -15.18 3.92 -0.67
C GLU A 161 -14.46 3.19 -1.81
N TYR A 162 -13.13 3.13 -1.73
CA TYR A 162 -12.32 2.42 -2.72
C TYR A 162 -12.63 0.92 -2.77
N ARG A 163 -12.88 0.29 -1.62
CA ARG A 163 -13.33 -1.11 -1.54
C ARG A 163 -14.72 -1.30 -2.13
N GLU A 164 -15.63 -0.34 -1.94
CA GLU A 164 -16.97 -0.38 -2.51
C GLU A 164 -16.97 -0.21 -4.03
N MET A 165 -16.06 0.64 -4.57
CA MET A 165 -15.87 0.78 -6.02
C MET A 165 -15.30 -0.49 -6.68
N TYR A 166 -14.47 -1.25 -5.96
CA TYR A 166 -13.77 -2.44 -6.49
C TYR A 166 -13.98 -3.67 -5.60
N PRO A 167 -15.22 -4.18 -5.48
CA PRO A 167 -15.56 -5.22 -4.49
C PRO A 167 -14.88 -6.57 -4.75
N ASP A 168 -14.62 -6.90 -6.01
CA ASP A 168 -14.07 -8.20 -6.43
C ASP A 168 -12.55 -8.17 -6.64
N GLU A 169 -11.92 -6.99 -6.57
CA GLU A 169 -10.49 -6.85 -6.77
C GLU A 169 -9.69 -7.05 -5.47
N GLN A 170 -8.49 -7.57 -5.59
CA GLN A 170 -7.53 -7.61 -4.49
C GLN A 170 -6.90 -6.24 -4.31
N ILE A 171 -7.24 -5.56 -3.22
CA ILE A 171 -6.74 -4.22 -2.94
C ILE A 171 -5.50 -4.28 -2.05
N MET A 172 -4.42 -3.67 -2.52
CA MET A 172 -3.25 -3.31 -1.75
C MET A 172 -3.30 -1.83 -1.40
N VAL A 173 -2.87 -1.48 -0.19
CA VAL A 173 -2.80 -0.08 0.26
C VAL A 173 -1.42 0.18 0.83
N SER A 174 -0.71 1.16 0.31
CA SER A 174 0.54 1.66 0.89
C SER A 174 0.35 3.03 1.53
N ILE A 175 1.18 3.31 2.55
CA ILE A 175 1.20 4.60 3.27
C ILE A 175 2.65 5.05 3.34
N ASP A 176 3.03 6.02 2.52
CA ASP A 176 4.38 6.61 2.48
C ASP A 176 4.36 8.07 2.94
N HIS A 177 4.81 8.33 4.15
CA HIS A 177 5.09 7.35 5.20
C HIS A 177 4.10 7.53 6.36
N ALA A 178 3.92 6.45 7.13
CA ALA A 178 2.88 6.34 8.15
C ALA A 178 2.94 7.38 9.29
N LEU A 179 4.12 7.99 9.54
CA LEU A 179 4.28 9.04 10.56
C LEU A 179 3.72 10.41 10.13
N LEU A 180 3.39 10.60 8.85
CA LEU A 180 2.82 11.85 8.32
C LEU A 180 1.28 11.87 8.36
N VAL A 181 0.66 10.82 8.88
CA VAL A 181 -0.79 10.83 9.12
C VAL A 181 -1.13 11.93 10.11
N LEU A 182 -2.07 12.79 9.75
CA LEU A 182 -2.45 13.92 10.59
C LEU A 182 -3.08 13.44 11.90
N ALA A 183 -2.61 14.01 13.01
CA ALA A 183 -3.22 13.80 14.31
C ALA A 183 -4.66 14.33 14.33
N SER A 184 -5.56 13.59 14.98
CA SER A 184 -6.89 14.12 15.29
C SER A 184 -6.78 15.19 16.38
N ALA A 185 -7.78 16.06 16.48
CA ALA A 185 -7.78 17.12 17.48
C ALA A 185 -7.56 16.54 18.90
N GLY A 186 -6.48 16.97 19.55
CA GLY A 186 -6.10 16.53 20.90
C GLY A 186 -5.17 15.32 20.98
N ASP A 187 -4.90 14.62 19.89
CA ASP A 187 -3.95 13.51 19.87
C ASP A 187 -2.49 14.02 19.73
N ASN A 188 -1.58 13.38 20.43
CA ASN A 188 -0.15 13.50 20.16
C ASN A 188 0.30 12.42 19.13
N GLU A 189 1.57 12.48 18.73
CA GLU A 189 2.14 11.56 17.73
C GLU A 189 2.02 10.08 18.15
N ILE A 190 2.26 9.77 19.43
CA ILE A 190 2.16 8.42 19.98
C ILE A 190 0.71 7.93 19.92
N GLU A 191 -0.24 8.75 20.32
CA GLU A 191 -1.67 8.43 20.28
C GLU A 191 -2.13 8.20 18.83
N THR A 192 -1.67 9.04 17.90
CA THR A 192 -1.95 8.87 16.46
C THR A 192 -1.44 7.51 15.96
N MET A 193 -0.21 7.12 16.34
CA MET A 193 0.35 5.81 15.97
C MET A 193 -0.40 4.63 16.59
N VAL A 194 -0.82 4.74 17.84
CA VAL A 194 -1.67 3.73 18.51
C VAL A 194 -3.01 3.62 17.79
N ARG A 195 -3.62 4.74 17.42
CA ARG A 195 -4.86 4.73 16.63
C ARG A 195 -4.64 4.13 15.25
N LEU A 196 -3.60 4.53 14.52
CA LEU A 196 -3.26 3.97 13.21
C LEU A 196 -3.17 2.44 13.26
N SER A 197 -2.55 1.87 14.31
CA SER A 197 -2.45 0.41 14.46
C SER A 197 -3.82 -0.27 14.58
N ARG A 198 -4.80 0.39 15.21
CA ARG A 198 -6.19 -0.10 15.32
C ARG A 198 -6.92 0.00 13.98
N TYR A 199 -6.74 1.11 13.26
CA TYR A 199 -7.31 1.30 11.93
C TYR A 199 -6.73 0.30 10.93
N MET A 200 -5.42 0.10 10.88
CA MET A 200 -4.78 -0.91 10.04
C MET A 200 -5.36 -2.31 10.26
N ARG A 201 -5.59 -2.68 11.53
CA ARG A 201 -6.22 -3.96 11.87
C ARG A 201 -7.65 -4.04 11.34
N ARG A 202 -8.45 -2.96 11.43
CA ARG A 202 -9.80 -2.85 10.89
C ARG A 202 -9.78 -2.97 9.37
N TRP A 203 -8.93 -2.22 8.68
CA TRP A 203 -8.83 -2.24 7.21
C TRP A 203 -8.51 -3.64 6.68
N VAL A 204 -7.57 -4.32 7.31
CA VAL A 204 -7.24 -5.71 6.96
C VAL A 204 -8.41 -6.66 7.22
N LYS A 205 -9.04 -6.58 8.41
CA LYS A 205 -10.05 -7.54 8.84
C LYS A 205 -11.40 -7.30 8.17
N ASP A 206 -11.85 -6.05 8.14
CA ASP A 206 -13.22 -5.71 7.75
C ASP A 206 -13.28 -5.33 6.26
N TYR A 207 -12.31 -4.57 5.74
CA TYR A 207 -12.25 -4.16 4.34
C TYR A 207 -11.46 -5.11 3.43
N LYS A 208 -10.80 -6.14 4.02
CA LYS A 208 -10.07 -7.19 3.30
C LYS A 208 -8.95 -6.64 2.40
N VAL A 209 -8.30 -5.58 2.81
CA VAL A 209 -7.14 -5.01 2.11
C VAL A 209 -5.83 -5.59 2.62
N THR A 210 -4.78 -5.54 1.81
CA THR A 210 -3.40 -5.85 2.20
C THR A 210 -2.65 -4.53 2.38
N LEU A 211 -2.03 -4.33 3.55
CA LEU A 211 -1.39 -3.07 3.89
C LEU A 211 0.13 -3.14 3.82
N PHE A 212 0.73 -2.06 3.31
CA PHE A 212 2.16 -1.82 3.25
C PHE A 212 2.50 -0.43 3.81
N PRO A 213 2.43 -0.23 5.15
CA PRO A 213 2.85 1.02 5.76
C PRO A 213 4.38 1.11 5.76
N LEU A 214 4.90 2.29 5.36
CA LEU A 214 6.32 2.61 5.40
C LEU A 214 6.61 3.41 6.67
N PHE A 215 7.61 2.97 7.40
CA PHE A 215 8.06 3.62 8.63
C PHE A 215 9.49 4.14 8.46
N GLN A 216 9.68 5.38 8.88
CA GLN A 216 11.01 5.98 8.93
C GLN A 216 11.57 5.78 10.33
N GLY A 217 12.66 5.03 10.45
CA GLY A 217 13.45 4.94 11.68
C GLY A 217 14.41 6.12 11.79
N ASN A 218 14.66 6.58 13.00
CA ASN A 218 15.76 7.50 13.26
C ASN A 218 17.08 6.73 13.05
N SER A 219 17.99 7.31 12.27
CA SER A 219 19.38 6.88 12.28
C SER A 219 20.04 7.54 13.51
N GLU A 220 20.22 6.81 14.60
CA GLU A 220 21.21 7.15 15.61
C GLU A 220 22.60 6.87 15.07
#